data_e5a6c89a4781e1ed0be444b4492f153b
#
_entry.id   e5a6c89a4781e1ed0be444b4492f153b
#
_cell.length_a   1.000
_cell.length_b   1.000
_cell.length_c   1.000
_cell.angle_alpha   90.00
_cell.angle_beta   90.00
_cell.angle_gamma   90.00
#
_symmetry.space_group_name_H-M   'P 1'
#
loop_
_entity.id
_entity.type
_entity.pdbx_description
1 polymer ?
#
loop_
_entity_poly.entity_id
_entity_poly.type
_entity_poly.pdbx_seq_one_letter_code
_entity_poly.pdbx_strand_id
1 'polypeptide(L)'
;MIRKLILTILFVVFSSGLNAETKTYKMVFVPASEKGDESDYISLIAITEKLTGLKIDTIKVTDYNAAVEAMRAGRAHIAWYGGKTYVKAAEIANAEAFAAGVRPGEKDAGYYTYFVVKKESTLKEFKDVKGKILSLNTIGSTSGDLIPQVELSKINLSIKNKDHFNKVFYAGSHDACLLSVLNNQSDVCGMSSRNFEARLEDGTFKREDVRIIHKSDRVPPPPLAYSKMIPKEDRNKIKKAVLEAHNHGAIGGYGGKMSHYMEVKDSDYNVLREVIELLNKNKS
;
A
#
# COMPACT_ATOMS: atom_id res chain seq x y z
N MET A 1 45.77 73.63 19.55
CA MET A 1 44.36 73.28 19.30
C MET A 1 44.35 71.93 18.47
N ILE A 2 44.17 70.82 19.16
CA ILE A 2 44.19 69.49 18.51
C ILE A 2 42.74 69.04 18.39
N ARG A 3 42.22 68.92 17.13
CA ARG A 3 40.90 68.38 16.83
C ARG A 3 40.97 66.81 16.88
N LYS A 4 40.30 66.24 17.86
CA LYS A 4 40.10 64.75 17.91
C LYS A 4 39.00 64.36 16.90
N LEU A 5 39.38 63.61 15.90
CA LEU A 5 38.48 63.01 14.95
C LEU A 5 37.92 61.67 15.56
N ILE A 6 36.62 61.67 15.92
CA ILE A 6 35.96 60.44 16.41
C ILE A 6 35.47 59.68 15.17
N LEU A 7 36.07 58.54 14.89
CA LEU A 7 35.67 57.60 13.81
C LEU A 7 34.60 56.67 14.37
N THR A 8 33.34 56.94 14.01
CA THR A 8 32.21 56.03 14.36
C THR A 8 32.19 54.88 13.38
N ILE A 9 32.62 53.69 13.80
CA ILE A 9 32.52 52.44 13.00
C ILE A 9 31.07 51.93 13.12
N LEU A 10 30.31 52.06 12.03
CA LEU A 10 28.98 51.50 11.89
C LEU A 10 29.08 49.99 11.59
N PHE A 11 28.80 49.15 12.58
CA PHE A 11 28.76 47.71 12.43
C PHE A 11 27.42 47.35 11.74
N VAL A 12 27.44 47.16 10.42
CA VAL A 12 26.29 46.61 9.68
C VAL A 12 26.28 45.12 9.89
N VAL A 13 25.41 44.62 10.79
CA VAL A 13 25.15 43.19 10.95
C VAL A 13 24.33 42.74 9.73
N PHE A 14 25.00 42.16 8.76
CA PHE A 14 24.35 41.43 7.70
C PHE A 14 23.77 40.15 8.32
N SER A 15 22.49 40.14 8.71
CA SER A 15 21.74 38.94 8.98
C SER A 15 21.50 38.25 7.64
N SER A 16 22.45 37.38 7.22
CA SER A 16 22.21 36.39 6.18
C SER A 16 21.12 35.44 6.70
N GLY A 17 19.88 35.73 6.37
CA GLY A 17 18.80 34.77 6.50
C GLY A 17 19.19 33.53 5.68
N LEU A 18 19.70 32.50 6.34
CA LEU A 18 19.82 31.17 5.78
C LEU A 18 18.38 30.75 5.43
N ASN A 19 17.97 30.98 4.18
CA ASN A 19 16.86 30.25 3.58
C ASN A 19 17.30 28.77 3.56
N ALA A 20 17.00 28.02 4.61
CA ALA A 20 17.18 26.60 4.60
C ALA A 20 16.33 26.05 3.46
N GLU A 21 16.97 25.54 2.42
CA GLU A 21 16.30 24.91 1.29
C GLU A 21 15.41 23.78 1.83
N THR A 22 14.12 23.85 1.51
CA THR A 22 13.15 22.87 1.99
C THR A 22 13.50 21.50 1.39
N LYS A 23 13.85 20.56 2.25
CA LYS A 23 14.17 19.20 1.81
C LYS A 23 12.95 18.55 1.17
N THR A 24 13.14 18.00 -0.04
CA THR A 24 12.10 17.29 -0.80
C THR A 24 12.37 15.80 -0.78
N TYR A 25 11.36 15.01 -0.39
CA TYR A 25 11.34 13.56 -0.49
C TYR A 25 10.33 13.12 -1.55
N LYS A 26 10.59 11.98 -2.18
CA LYS A 26 9.71 11.41 -3.21
C LYS A 26 8.98 10.20 -2.65
N MET A 27 7.66 10.16 -2.81
CA MET A 27 6.79 9.08 -2.37
C MET A 27 6.23 8.32 -3.56
N VAL A 28 6.28 6.98 -3.49
CA VAL A 28 5.75 6.07 -4.51
C VAL A 28 4.62 5.23 -3.94
N PHE A 29 3.65 4.89 -4.80
CA PHE A 29 2.53 4.03 -4.48
C PHE A 29 2.51 2.83 -5.41
N VAL A 30 2.27 1.62 -4.87
CA VAL A 30 1.98 0.47 -5.73
C VAL A 30 0.59 0.64 -6.35
N PRO A 31 0.39 0.32 -7.65
CA PRO A 31 -0.89 0.53 -8.33
C PRO A 31 -1.90 -0.56 -7.95
N ALA A 32 -2.61 -0.41 -6.83
CA ALA A 32 -3.59 -1.37 -6.35
C ALA A 32 -5.01 -1.09 -6.90
N SER A 33 -5.32 0.15 -7.26
CA SER A 33 -6.60 0.58 -7.82
C SER A 33 -6.45 1.29 -9.17
N GLU A 34 -7.49 1.32 -9.98
CA GLU A 34 -7.50 2.05 -11.26
C GLU A 34 -7.57 3.57 -11.10
N LYS A 35 -8.23 4.05 -10.04
CA LYS A 35 -8.34 5.49 -9.74
C LYS A 35 -7.02 6.11 -9.30
N GLY A 36 -6.00 5.29 -9.03
CA GLY A 36 -4.70 5.70 -8.52
C GLY A 36 -4.71 5.88 -7.00
N ASP A 37 -3.85 5.13 -6.33
CA ASP A 37 -3.77 5.12 -4.86
C ASP A 37 -3.24 6.44 -4.29
N GLU A 38 -2.53 7.24 -5.11
CA GLU A 38 -2.02 8.57 -4.75
C GLU A 38 -3.12 9.50 -4.23
N SER A 39 -4.28 9.53 -4.91
CA SER A 39 -5.40 10.42 -4.57
C SER A 39 -5.93 10.19 -3.15
N ASP A 40 -5.87 8.95 -2.67
CA ASP A 40 -6.31 8.58 -1.34
C ASP A 40 -5.40 9.14 -0.24
N TYR A 41 -4.14 9.50 -0.58
CA TYR A 41 -3.14 9.97 0.38
C TYR A 41 -2.89 11.47 0.36
N ILE A 42 -3.53 12.24 -0.52
CA ILE A 42 -3.29 13.69 -0.68
C ILE A 42 -3.42 14.44 0.65
N SER A 43 -4.47 14.16 1.43
CA SER A 43 -4.69 14.82 2.73
C SER A 43 -3.62 14.45 3.76
N LEU A 44 -3.19 13.18 3.80
CA LEU A 44 -2.12 12.73 4.68
C LEU A 44 -0.78 13.39 4.32
N ILE A 45 -0.46 13.47 3.03
CA ILE A 45 0.76 14.13 2.53
C ILE A 45 0.75 15.60 2.94
N ALA A 46 -0.32 16.34 2.65
CA ALA A 46 -0.43 17.76 2.97
C ALA A 46 -0.28 18.04 4.48
N ILE A 47 -0.90 17.23 5.34
CA ILE A 47 -0.76 17.33 6.79
C ILE A 47 0.69 17.02 7.20
N THR A 48 1.30 15.99 6.64
CA THR A 48 2.68 15.60 6.93
C THR A 48 3.66 16.72 6.55
N GLU A 49 3.52 17.31 5.35
CA GLU A 49 4.32 18.46 4.91
C GLU A 49 4.19 19.63 5.88
N LYS A 50 2.95 19.98 6.27
CA LYS A 50 2.67 21.07 7.21
C LYS A 50 3.33 20.87 8.57
N LEU A 51 3.28 19.64 9.10
CA LEU A 51 3.81 19.32 10.43
C LEU A 51 5.34 19.20 10.46
N THR A 52 5.94 18.80 9.34
CA THR A 52 7.38 18.51 9.28
C THR A 52 8.21 19.65 8.67
N GLY A 53 7.61 20.54 7.87
CA GLY A 53 8.31 21.50 7.03
C GLY A 53 9.06 20.85 5.85
N LEU A 54 8.85 19.55 5.61
CA LEU A 54 9.42 18.82 4.48
C LEU A 54 8.46 18.88 3.29
N LYS A 55 8.99 18.74 2.07
CA LYS A 55 8.21 18.60 0.84
C LYS A 55 8.13 17.11 0.45
N ILE A 56 6.96 16.66 0.02
CA ILE A 56 6.73 15.28 -0.44
C ILE A 56 6.13 15.30 -1.84
N ASP A 57 6.97 15.05 -2.84
CA ASP A 57 6.52 14.89 -4.22
C ASP A 57 6.13 13.43 -4.47
N THR A 58 5.10 13.19 -5.27
CA THR A 58 4.67 11.84 -5.62
C THR A 58 5.24 11.41 -6.96
N ILE A 59 5.51 10.11 -7.10
CA ILE A 59 5.95 9.50 -8.37
C ILE A 59 5.06 8.30 -8.71
N LYS A 60 4.69 8.20 -9.98
CA LYS A 60 3.91 7.08 -10.52
C LYS A 60 4.82 5.97 -11.00
N VAL A 61 4.37 4.75 -10.83
CA VAL A 61 5.02 3.53 -11.32
C VAL A 61 4.01 2.62 -12.01
N THR A 62 4.50 1.74 -12.86
CA THR A 62 3.66 0.86 -13.69
C THR A 62 3.20 -0.40 -12.96
N ASP A 63 3.98 -0.87 -11.98
CA ASP A 63 3.71 -2.11 -11.26
C ASP A 63 4.38 -2.13 -9.87
N TYR A 64 4.08 -3.17 -9.10
CA TYR A 64 4.58 -3.36 -7.73
C TYR A 64 6.11 -3.49 -7.65
N ASN A 65 6.74 -4.16 -8.64
CA ASN A 65 8.20 -4.29 -8.66
C ASN A 65 8.87 -2.97 -8.99
N ALA A 66 8.29 -2.17 -9.89
CA ALA A 66 8.79 -0.84 -10.22
C ALA A 66 8.83 0.09 -9.00
N ALA A 67 7.88 -0.03 -8.06
CA ALA A 67 7.92 0.71 -6.80
C ALA A 67 9.11 0.31 -5.90
N VAL A 68 9.43 -0.99 -5.82
CA VAL A 68 10.61 -1.49 -5.09
C VAL A 68 11.90 -0.98 -5.73
N GLU A 69 12.00 -1.08 -7.06
CA GLU A 69 13.18 -0.62 -7.81
C GLU A 69 13.36 0.91 -7.73
N ALA A 70 12.27 1.68 -7.66
CA ALA A 70 12.36 3.11 -7.45
C ALA A 70 13.02 3.44 -6.11
N MET A 71 12.66 2.74 -5.03
CA MET A 71 13.31 2.92 -3.72
C MET A 71 14.74 2.38 -3.71
N ARG A 72 14.98 1.19 -4.27
CA ARG A 72 16.32 0.58 -4.35
C ARG A 72 17.32 1.49 -5.07
N ALA A 73 16.87 2.16 -6.13
CA ALA A 73 17.67 3.09 -6.93
C ALA A 73 17.75 4.52 -6.32
N GLY A 74 17.21 4.75 -5.11
CA GLY A 74 17.19 6.06 -4.47
C GLY A 74 16.29 7.09 -5.15
N ARG A 75 15.42 6.68 -6.09
CA ARG A 75 14.46 7.56 -6.77
C ARG A 75 13.21 7.81 -5.95
N ALA A 76 12.83 6.88 -5.07
CA ALA A 76 11.79 7.02 -4.07
C ALA A 76 12.39 6.91 -2.67
N HIS A 77 11.87 7.71 -1.74
CA HIS A 77 12.32 7.78 -0.37
C HIS A 77 11.27 7.27 0.61
N ILE A 78 10.00 7.45 0.28
CA ILE A 78 8.84 6.98 1.02
C ILE A 78 8.03 6.13 0.05
N ALA A 79 7.35 5.11 0.56
CA ALA A 79 6.48 4.26 -0.26
C ALA A 79 5.26 3.80 0.53
N TRP A 80 4.16 3.61 -0.19
CA TRP A 80 3.10 2.73 0.25
C TRP A 80 3.21 1.41 -0.50
N TYR A 81 3.33 0.30 0.24
CA TYR A 81 3.50 -1.04 -0.29
C TYR A 81 2.37 -1.98 0.13
N GLY A 82 2.06 -3.00 -0.68
CA GLY A 82 1.46 -4.22 -0.16
C GLY A 82 2.46 -4.99 0.71
N GLY A 83 1.99 -5.81 1.66
CA GLY A 83 2.88 -6.52 2.59
C GLY A 83 3.91 -7.42 1.90
N LYS A 84 3.53 -8.16 0.83
CA LYS A 84 4.46 -8.97 0.00
C LYS A 84 5.55 -8.10 -0.63
N THR A 85 5.15 -6.98 -1.20
CA THR A 85 6.08 -6.04 -1.86
C THR A 85 6.98 -5.37 -0.84
N TYR A 86 6.45 -5.05 0.36
CA TYR A 86 7.24 -4.53 1.47
C TYR A 86 8.32 -5.53 1.92
N VAL A 87 8.00 -6.81 2.08
CA VAL A 87 9.00 -7.84 2.43
C VAL A 87 10.17 -7.80 1.44
N LYS A 88 9.89 -7.76 0.13
CA LYS A 88 10.93 -7.61 -0.89
C LYS A 88 11.68 -6.28 -0.76
N ALA A 89 10.98 -5.16 -0.54
CA ALA A 89 11.61 -3.85 -0.40
C ALA A 89 12.50 -3.75 0.85
N ALA A 90 12.10 -4.38 1.96
CA ALA A 90 12.92 -4.46 3.17
C ALA A 90 14.23 -5.21 2.93
N GLU A 91 14.17 -6.29 2.13
CA GLU A 91 15.33 -7.12 1.80
C GLU A 91 16.32 -6.42 0.85
N ILE A 92 15.83 -5.79 -0.24
CA ILE A 92 16.72 -5.32 -1.33
C ILE A 92 16.77 -3.80 -1.52
N ALA A 93 15.87 -3.03 -0.86
CA ALA A 93 15.77 -1.58 -1.03
C ALA A 93 15.91 -0.80 0.29
N ASN A 94 16.36 -1.43 1.37
CA ASN A 94 16.50 -0.81 2.69
C ASN A 94 15.21 -0.14 3.20
N ALA A 95 14.03 -0.68 2.85
CA ALA A 95 12.76 -0.18 3.32
C ALA A 95 12.54 -0.54 4.80
N GLU A 96 11.94 0.37 5.56
CA GLU A 96 11.52 0.17 6.93
C GLU A 96 10.06 0.60 7.09
N ALA A 97 9.16 -0.35 7.42
CA ALA A 97 7.76 -0.06 7.70
C ALA A 97 7.63 0.77 8.98
N PHE A 98 6.72 1.75 8.98
CA PHE A 98 6.55 2.60 10.14
C PHE A 98 5.10 2.88 10.52
N ALA A 99 4.15 2.85 9.58
CA ALA A 99 2.75 3.11 9.86
C ALA A 99 1.81 2.38 8.89
N ALA A 100 0.59 2.12 9.34
CA ALA A 100 -0.50 1.61 8.50
C ALA A 100 -1.84 2.24 8.91
N GLY A 101 -2.69 2.52 7.92
CA GLY A 101 -3.97 3.19 8.15
C GLY A 101 -5.03 2.25 8.71
N VAL A 102 -5.73 2.68 9.75
CA VAL A 102 -6.89 2.01 10.37
C VAL A 102 -8.16 2.66 9.85
N ARG A 103 -9.10 1.86 9.32
CA ARG A 103 -10.39 2.37 8.84
C ARG A 103 -11.33 2.69 10.02
N PRO A 104 -12.29 3.60 9.82
CA PRO A 104 -13.33 3.84 10.82
C PRO A 104 -14.05 2.55 11.22
N GLY A 105 -14.18 2.32 12.53
CA GLY A 105 -14.84 1.12 13.09
C GLY A 105 -13.94 -0.14 13.18
N GLU A 106 -12.74 -0.13 12.60
CA GLU A 106 -11.78 -1.23 12.74
C GLU A 106 -10.88 -1.03 13.98
N LYS A 107 -10.47 -2.16 14.59
CA LYS A 107 -9.57 -2.15 15.78
C LYS A 107 -8.10 -1.95 15.40
N ASP A 108 -7.71 -2.40 14.23
CA ASP A 108 -6.34 -2.35 13.71
C ASP A 108 -6.34 -2.26 12.18
N ALA A 109 -5.17 -2.11 11.61
CA ALA A 109 -4.99 -1.92 10.17
C ALA A 109 -4.99 -3.21 9.32
N GLY A 110 -5.16 -4.40 9.91
CA GLY A 110 -5.19 -5.67 9.18
C GLY A 110 -6.44 -5.79 8.30
N TYR A 111 -6.39 -6.66 7.31
CA TYR A 111 -7.45 -6.82 6.30
C TYR A 111 -7.55 -8.27 5.82
N TYR A 112 -8.32 -8.55 4.78
CA TYR A 112 -8.58 -9.90 4.27
C TYR A 112 -8.45 -9.96 2.74
N THR A 113 -8.28 -11.17 2.23
CA THR A 113 -8.56 -11.48 0.85
C THR A 113 -9.97 -12.07 0.76
N TYR A 114 -10.76 -11.56 -0.17
CA TYR A 114 -12.06 -12.12 -0.52
C TYR A 114 -11.97 -12.86 -1.85
N PHE A 115 -12.64 -14.02 -1.94
CA PHE A 115 -12.96 -14.65 -3.21
C PHE A 115 -14.39 -14.32 -3.56
N VAL A 116 -14.53 -13.53 -4.63
CA VAL A 116 -15.80 -12.91 -5.02
C VAL A 116 -16.30 -13.56 -6.31
N VAL A 117 -17.57 -13.89 -6.33
CA VAL A 117 -18.30 -14.41 -7.50
C VAL A 117 -19.54 -13.57 -7.75
N LYS A 118 -20.14 -13.65 -8.94
CA LYS A 118 -21.45 -13.09 -9.19
C LYS A 118 -22.52 -13.68 -8.25
N LYS A 119 -23.54 -12.93 -7.93
CA LYS A 119 -24.63 -13.34 -7.04
C LYS A 119 -25.31 -14.62 -7.51
N GLU A 120 -25.62 -14.69 -8.80
CA GLU A 120 -26.27 -15.82 -9.46
C GLU A 120 -25.33 -17.00 -9.78
N SER A 121 -24.03 -16.88 -9.50
CA SER A 121 -23.06 -17.94 -9.73
C SER A 121 -23.46 -19.25 -9.07
N THR A 122 -23.18 -20.36 -9.74
CA THR A 122 -23.37 -21.73 -9.20
C THR A 122 -22.32 -22.09 -8.14
N LEU A 123 -21.19 -21.36 -8.05
CA LEU A 123 -20.16 -21.58 -7.06
C LEU A 123 -20.67 -21.17 -5.68
N LYS A 124 -20.82 -22.13 -4.76
CA LYS A 124 -21.37 -21.88 -3.42
C LYS A 124 -20.27 -21.87 -2.35
N GLU A 125 -19.24 -22.67 -2.55
CA GLU A 125 -18.15 -22.88 -1.61
C GLU A 125 -16.79 -22.68 -2.30
N PHE A 126 -15.76 -22.47 -1.51
CA PHE A 126 -14.42 -22.20 -2.03
C PHE A 126 -13.85 -23.36 -2.87
N LYS A 127 -14.17 -24.61 -2.54
CA LYS A 127 -13.75 -25.79 -3.34
C LYS A 127 -14.31 -25.80 -4.77
N ASP A 128 -15.41 -25.10 -5.02
CA ASP A 128 -16.07 -25.06 -6.32
C ASP A 128 -15.29 -24.29 -7.39
N VAL A 129 -14.19 -23.59 -6.97
CA VAL A 129 -13.34 -22.82 -7.90
C VAL A 129 -12.48 -23.70 -8.82
N LYS A 130 -12.37 -25.02 -8.54
CA LYS A 130 -11.67 -25.94 -9.42
C LYS A 130 -12.31 -25.99 -10.80
N GLY A 131 -11.49 -25.96 -11.86
CA GLY A 131 -11.95 -25.96 -13.24
C GLY A 131 -12.59 -24.64 -13.71
N LYS A 132 -12.50 -23.56 -12.93
CA LYS A 132 -13.12 -22.27 -13.25
C LYS A 132 -12.09 -21.29 -13.80
N ILE A 133 -12.58 -20.13 -14.29
CA ILE A 133 -11.74 -19.00 -14.68
C ILE A 133 -11.50 -18.14 -13.44
N LEU A 134 -10.25 -18.08 -13.00
CA LEU A 134 -9.81 -17.28 -11.86
C LEU A 134 -9.12 -16.00 -12.32
N SER A 135 -9.59 -14.86 -11.86
CA SER A 135 -8.88 -13.59 -11.98
C SER A 135 -8.17 -13.23 -10.68
N LEU A 136 -6.99 -12.67 -10.81
CA LEU A 136 -6.15 -12.16 -9.73
C LEU A 136 -5.81 -10.70 -10.02
N ASN A 137 -5.27 -9.95 -9.03
CA ASN A 137 -4.93 -8.57 -9.24
C ASN A 137 -3.66 -8.42 -10.10
N THR A 138 -2.50 -8.40 -9.46
CA THR A 138 -1.20 -8.16 -10.10
C THR A 138 -0.14 -8.97 -9.40
N ILE A 139 0.82 -9.50 -10.14
CA ILE A 139 2.00 -10.17 -9.58
C ILE A 139 2.69 -9.21 -8.59
N GLY A 140 2.90 -9.66 -7.36
CA GLY A 140 3.46 -8.84 -6.27
C GLY A 140 2.42 -8.33 -5.27
N SER A 141 1.12 -8.33 -5.63
CA SER A 141 0.05 -8.03 -4.67
C SER A 141 0.02 -9.05 -3.53
N THR A 142 -0.25 -8.59 -2.31
CA THR A 142 -0.44 -9.49 -1.16
C THR A 142 -1.79 -10.19 -1.27
N SER A 143 -2.87 -9.44 -1.22
CA SER A 143 -4.24 -9.97 -1.21
C SER A 143 -4.77 -10.39 -2.58
N GLY A 144 -4.15 -9.94 -3.65
CA GLY A 144 -4.58 -10.27 -5.02
C GLY A 144 -3.65 -11.24 -5.76
N ASP A 145 -2.61 -11.75 -5.10
CA ASP A 145 -1.70 -12.75 -5.68
C ASP A 145 -1.18 -13.73 -4.62
N LEU A 146 -0.47 -13.26 -3.57
CA LEU A 146 0.15 -14.15 -2.58
C LEU A 146 -0.91 -14.95 -1.79
N ILE A 147 -1.83 -14.25 -1.12
CA ILE A 147 -2.84 -14.88 -0.26
C ILE A 147 -3.79 -15.77 -1.06
N PRO A 148 -4.29 -15.39 -2.25
CA PRO A 148 -5.03 -16.33 -3.10
C PRO A 148 -4.30 -17.66 -3.34
N GLN A 149 -3.00 -17.63 -3.61
CA GLN A 149 -2.22 -18.86 -3.80
C GLN A 149 -2.15 -19.70 -2.51
N VAL A 150 -2.01 -19.04 -1.36
CA VAL A 150 -2.01 -19.71 -0.04
C VAL A 150 -3.35 -20.38 0.23
N GLU A 151 -4.45 -19.65 0.06
CA GLU A 151 -5.80 -20.19 0.31
C GLU A 151 -6.11 -21.38 -0.62
N LEU A 152 -5.75 -21.24 -1.91
CA LEU A 152 -5.89 -22.35 -2.86
C LEU A 152 -5.06 -23.58 -2.46
N SER A 153 -3.85 -23.39 -1.94
CA SER A 153 -3.01 -24.50 -1.50
C SER A 153 -3.61 -25.29 -0.33
N LYS A 154 -4.38 -24.63 0.56
CA LYS A 154 -5.09 -25.28 1.68
C LYS A 154 -6.15 -26.27 1.20
N ILE A 155 -6.61 -26.16 -0.04
CA ILE A 155 -7.58 -27.06 -0.69
C ILE A 155 -6.95 -27.87 -1.84
N ASN A 156 -5.61 -28.01 -1.81
CA ASN A 156 -4.82 -28.74 -2.81
C ASN A 156 -4.97 -28.22 -4.25
N LEU A 157 -5.21 -26.90 -4.43
CA LEU A 157 -5.21 -26.25 -5.73
C LEU A 157 -3.99 -25.34 -5.88
N SER A 158 -3.52 -25.19 -7.13
CA SER A 158 -2.40 -24.32 -7.48
C SER A 158 -2.68 -23.65 -8.82
N ILE A 159 -2.45 -22.36 -8.91
CA ILE A 159 -2.54 -21.61 -10.18
C ILE A 159 -1.49 -22.02 -11.21
N LYS A 160 -0.46 -22.77 -10.80
CA LYS A 160 0.59 -23.29 -11.68
C LYS A 160 0.24 -24.63 -12.32
N ASN A 161 -0.69 -25.37 -11.72
CA ASN A 161 -1.20 -26.60 -12.31
C ASN A 161 -2.32 -26.26 -13.29
N LYS A 162 -2.06 -26.51 -14.57
CA LYS A 162 -3.00 -26.20 -15.67
C LYS A 162 -4.30 -26.99 -15.59
N ASP A 163 -4.31 -28.12 -14.90
CA ASP A 163 -5.51 -28.96 -14.73
C ASP A 163 -6.44 -28.48 -13.62
N HIS A 164 -5.97 -27.50 -12.81
CA HIS A 164 -6.76 -27.00 -11.69
C HIS A 164 -7.73 -25.88 -12.09
N PHE A 165 -7.46 -25.17 -13.17
CA PHE A 165 -8.26 -24.03 -13.64
C PHE A 165 -8.38 -24.04 -15.15
N ASN A 166 -9.54 -23.67 -15.67
CA ASN A 166 -9.70 -23.46 -17.11
C ASN A 166 -8.84 -22.30 -17.61
N LYS A 167 -8.72 -21.27 -16.78
CA LYS A 167 -7.84 -20.12 -17.04
C LYS A 167 -7.51 -19.40 -15.74
N VAL A 168 -6.27 -18.91 -15.63
CA VAL A 168 -5.88 -17.94 -14.60
C VAL A 168 -5.28 -16.74 -15.30
N PHE A 169 -5.69 -15.55 -14.91
CA PHE A 169 -5.08 -14.32 -15.43
C PHE A 169 -5.00 -13.23 -14.37
N TYR A 170 -4.08 -12.30 -14.57
CA TYR A 170 -3.92 -11.11 -13.77
C TYR A 170 -4.63 -9.95 -14.45
N ALA A 171 -5.61 -9.36 -13.78
CA ALA A 171 -6.46 -8.31 -14.31
C ALA A 171 -5.81 -6.91 -14.28
N GLY A 172 -4.71 -6.75 -13.53
CA GLY A 172 -3.96 -5.49 -13.43
C GLY A 172 -4.26 -4.67 -12.17
N SER A 173 -5.48 -4.71 -11.65
CA SER A 173 -5.89 -4.02 -10.42
C SER A 173 -6.95 -4.82 -9.67
N HIS A 174 -7.24 -4.45 -8.41
CA HIS A 174 -8.38 -5.04 -7.67
C HIS A 174 -9.72 -4.67 -8.32
N ASP A 175 -9.82 -3.46 -8.86
CA ASP A 175 -11.02 -2.98 -9.54
C ASP A 175 -11.27 -3.80 -10.81
N ALA A 176 -10.25 -3.99 -11.65
CA ALA A 176 -10.34 -4.81 -12.86
C ALA A 176 -10.66 -6.29 -12.55
N CYS A 177 -10.12 -6.83 -11.44
CA CYS A 177 -10.45 -8.18 -10.97
C CYS A 177 -11.95 -8.30 -10.64
N LEU A 178 -12.52 -7.38 -9.88
CA LEU A 178 -13.95 -7.36 -9.58
C LEU A 178 -14.80 -7.17 -10.85
N LEU A 179 -14.44 -6.22 -11.70
CA LEU A 179 -15.14 -5.98 -12.96
C LEU A 179 -15.11 -7.18 -13.89
N SER A 180 -14.04 -7.99 -13.89
CA SER A 180 -13.97 -9.22 -14.68
C SER A 180 -15.05 -10.24 -14.29
N VAL A 181 -15.39 -10.32 -13.00
CA VAL A 181 -16.50 -11.16 -12.50
C VAL A 181 -17.84 -10.56 -12.92
N LEU A 182 -18.04 -9.26 -12.69
CA LEU A 182 -19.29 -8.59 -13.04
C LEU A 182 -19.61 -8.67 -14.54
N ASN A 183 -18.57 -8.65 -15.39
CA ASN A 183 -18.67 -8.73 -16.85
C ASN A 183 -18.57 -10.17 -17.40
N ASN A 184 -18.65 -11.22 -16.56
CA ASN A 184 -18.54 -12.63 -16.96
C ASN A 184 -17.25 -13.01 -17.68
N GLN A 185 -16.14 -12.27 -17.44
CA GLN A 185 -14.83 -12.57 -17.98
C GLN A 185 -14.05 -13.56 -17.09
N SER A 186 -14.43 -13.64 -15.80
CA SER A 186 -13.98 -14.66 -14.86
C SER A 186 -15.14 -15.16 -14.00
N ASP A 187 -15.01 -16.38 -13.49
CA ASP A 187 -15.98 -16.99 -12.58
C ASP A 187 -15.77 -16.51 -11.14
N VAL A 188 -14.51 -16.25 -10.78
CA VAL A 188 -14.10 -15.85 -9.43
C VAL A 188 -12.93 -14.87 -9.46
N CYS A 189 -12.93 -13.92 -8.54
CA CYS A 189 -11.88 -12.93 -8.33
C CYS A 189 -11.30 -13.04 -6.91
N GLY A 190 -9.96 -13.13 -6.81
CA GLY A 190 -9.24 -12.99 -5.54
C GLY A 190 -8.80 -11.55 -5.30
N MET A 191 -9.42 -10.82 -4.36
CA MET A 191 -9.18 -9.40 -4.18
C MET A 191 -9.10 -8.96 -2.71
N SER A 192 -8.58 -7.74 -2.50
CA SER A 192 -8.54 -7.09 -1.19
C SER A 192 -9.94 -6.76 -0.67
N SER A 193 -10.21 -7.07 0.59
CA SER A 193 -11.43 -6.64 1.27
C SER A 193 -11.57 -5.12 1.31
N ARG A 194 -10.46 -4.38 1.41
CA ARG A 194 -10.46 -2.92 1.44
C ARG A 194 -10.90 -2.29 0.12
N ASN A 195 -10.38 -2.80 -1.01
CA ASN A 195 -10.86 -2.35 -2.32
C ASN A 195 -12.32 -2.77 -2.55
N PHE A 196 -12.70 -3.99 -2.12
CA PHE A 196 -14.07 -4.44 -2.22
C PHE A 196 -15.03 -3.48 -1.51
N GLU A 197 -14.78 -3.16 -0.24
CA GLU A 197 -15.63 -2.24 0.53
C GLU A 197 -15.58 -0.81 -0.03
N ALA A 198 -14.41 -0.33 -0.49
CA ALA A 198 -14.29 0.99 -1.10
C ALA A 198 -15.13 1.12 -2.39
N ARG A 199 -15.17 0.07 -3.22
CA ARG A 199 -15.98 0.05 -4.47
C ARG A 199 -17.48 -0.12 -4.18
N LEU A 200 -17.82 -0.76 -3.07
CA LEU A 200 -19.19 -0.81 -2.59
C LEU A 200 -19.66 0.55 -2.07
N GLU A 201 -18.82 1.23 -1.29
CA GLU A 201 -19.10 2.56 -0.74
C GLU A 201 -19.26 3.65 -1.83
N ASP A 202 -18.46 3.58 -2.90
CA ASP A 202 -18.52 4.54 -4.01
C ASP A 202 -19.56 4.20 -5.10
N GLY A 203 -20.29 3.10 -4.93
CA GLY A 203 -21.38 2.68 -5.84
C GLY A 203 -20.90 2.05 -7.15
N THR A 204 -19.62 1.64 -7.26
CA THR A 204 -19.11 0.93 -8.44
C THR A 204 -19.89 -0.36 -8.71
N PHE A 205 -20.37 -1.02 -7.65
CA PHE A 205 -21.27 -2.17 -7.71
C PHE A 205 -22.19 -2.15 -6.47
N LYS A 206 -23.25 -3.00 -6.48
CA LYS A 206 -24.14 -3.18 -5.35
C LYS A 206 -23.85 -4.50 -4.63
N ARG A 207 -24.16 -4.57 -3.34
CA ARG A 207 -23.93 -5.77 -2.54
C ARG A 207 -24.66 -7.00 -3.08
N GLU A 208 -25.84 -6.79 -3.67
CA GLU A 208 -26.64 -7.81 -4.31
C GLU A 208 -26.07 -8.35 -5.62
N ASP A 209 -25.10 -7.69 -6.25
CA ASP A 209 -24.52 -8.12 -7.52
C ASP A 209 -23.53 -9.27 -7.34
N VAL A 210 -23.01 -9.45 -6.13
CA VAL A 210 -21.91 -10.39 -5.86
C VAL A 210 -22.11 -11.19 -4.57
N ARG A 211 -21.33 -12.24 -4.44
CA ARG A 211 -21.22 -13.05 -3.23
C ARG A 211 -19.76 -13.35 -2.93
N ILE A 212 -19.36 -13.25 -1.66
CA ILE A 212 -18.07 -13.71 -1.15
C ILE A 212 -18.24 -15.18 -0.79
N ILE A 213 -17.51 -16.08 -1.47
CA ILE A 213 -17.53 -17.52 -1.21
C ILE A 213 -16.40 -17.97 -0.29
N HIS A 214 -15.39 -17.12 -0.09
CA HIS A 214 -14.31 -17.39 0.86
C HIS A 214 -13.67 -16.08 1.33
N LYS A 215 -13.25 -16.08 2.60
CA LYS A 215 -12.52 -15.01 3.27
C LYS A 215 -11.28 -15.63 3.89
N SER A 216 -10.10 -15.11 3.58
CA SER A 216 -8.84 -15.56 4.14
C SER A 216 -8.72 -15.32 5.64
N ASP A 217 -7.68 -15.87 6.25
CA ASP A 217 -7.18 -15.40 7.52
C ASP A 217 -6.78 -13.91 7.43
N ARG A 218 -6.62 -13.27 8.59
CA ARG A 218 -6.25 -11.86 8.65
C ARG A 218 -4.85 -11.63 8.10
N VAL A 219 -4.72 -10.66 7.22
CA VAL A 219 -3.49 -10.31 6.52
C VAL A 219 -2.86 -9.09 7.21
N PRO A 220 -1.53 -9.07 7.44
CA PRO A 220 -0.84 -7.87 7.88
C PRO A 220 -1.12 -6.67 6.98
N PRO A 221 -1.26 -5.46 7.56
CA PRO A 221 -1.68 -4.29 6.80
C PRO A 221 -0.64 -3.87 5.76
N PRO A 222 -1.06 -3.26 4.64
CA PRO A 222 -0.16 -2.62 3.69
C PRO A 222 0.50 -1.40 4.36
N PRO A 223 1.85 -1.38 4.50
CA PRO A 223 2.54 -0.34 5.23
C PRO A 223 2.87 0.90 4.41
N LEU A 224 2.94 2.02 5.09
CA LEU A 224 3.85 3.10 4.76
C LEU A 224 5.27 2.70 5.21
N ALA A 225 6.23 2.84 4.33
CA ALA A 225 7.64 2.57 4.60
C ALA A 225 8.50 3.72 4.11
N TYR A 226 9.60 3.97 4.77
CA TYR A 226 10.62 4.89 4.30
C TYR A 226 11.93 4.15 4.03
N SER A 227 12.77 4.70 3.16
CA SER A 227 14.14 4.24 2.97
C SER A 227 14.97 4.58 4.21
N LYS A 228 15.77 3.62 4.70
CA LYS A 228 16.77 3.89 5.76
C LYS A 228 17.83 4.92 5.36
N MET A 229 17.91 5.27 4.07
CA MET A 229 18.79 6.35 3.59
C MET A 229 18.29 7.76 3.97
N ILE A 230 17.01 7.95 4.31
CA ILE A 230 16.52 9.20 4.89
C ILE A 230 17.18 9.41 6.25
N PRO A 231 17.71 10.62 6.57
CA PRO A 231 18.28 10.91 7.89
C PRO A 231 17.29 10.53 9.02
N LYS A 232 17.83 9.96 10.11
CA LYS A 232 17.00 9.48 11.24
C LYS A 232 16.07 10.57 11.81
N GLU A 233 16.55 11.80 11.84
CA GLU A 233 15.73 12.93 12.31
C GLU A 233 14.49 13.14 11.43
N ASP A 234 14.65 13.14 10.10
CA ASP A 234 13.55 13.33 9.17
C ASP A 234 12.59 12.12 9.17
N ARG A 235 13.13 10.88 9.30
CA ARG A 235 12.29 9.68 9.50
C ARG A 235 11.41 9.81 10.74
N ASN A 236 11.98 10.27 11.85
CA ASN A 236 11.23 10.47 13.10
C ASN A 236 10.16 11.56 12.96
N LYS A 237 10.47 12.69 12.27
CA LYS A 237 9.49 13.74 11.98
C LYS A 237 8.33 13.20 11.13
N ILE A 238 8.65 12.50 10.04
CA ILE A 238 7.65 11.91 9.14
C ILE A 238 6.77 10.91 9.90
N LYS A 239 7.37 9.97 10.64
CA LYS A 239 6.64 8.98 11.43
C LYS A 239 5.70 9.65 12.43
N LYS A 240 6.18 10.61 13.21
CA LYS A 240 5.38 11.34 14.18
C LYS A 240 4.21 12.06 13.50
N ALA A 241 4.48 12.80 12.43
CA ALA A 241 3.46 13.54 11.69
C ALA A 241 2.36 12.64 11.14
N VAL A 242 2.72 11.47 10.56
CA VAL A 242 1.76 10.49 10.05
C VAL A 242 0.90 9.90 11.17
N LEU A 243 1.49 9.52 12.30
CA LEU A 243 0.76 8.95 13.43
C LEU A 243 -0.20 9.96 14.09
N GLU A 244 0.15 11.24 14.09
CA GLU A 244 -0.65 12.33 14.68
C GLU A 244 -1.57 13.02 13.66
N ALA A 245 -1.51 12.66 12.37
CA ALA A 245 -2.21 13.36 11.29
C ALA A 245 -3.72 13.48 11.52
N HIS A 246 -4.36 12.49 12.12
CA HIS A 246 -5.79 12.48 12.44
C HIS A 246 -6.22 13.59 13.41
N ASN A 247 -5.29 14.18 14.18
CA ASN A 247 -5.55 15.32 15.06
C ASN A 247 -5.57 16.67 14.28
N HIS A 248 -5.16 16.64 13.00
CA HIS A 248 -4.98 17.85 12.18
C HIS A 248 -5.93 17.93 10.99
N GLY A 249 -6.79 16.96 10.81
CA GLY A 249 -7.80 16.94 9.76
C GLY A 249 -8.23 15.53 9.34
N ALA A 250 -9.14 15.50 8.40
CA ALA A 250 -9.55 14.23 7.79
C ALA A 250 -8.38 13.63 6.99
N ILE A 251 -8.14 12.35 7.18
CA ILE A 251 -7.06 11.63 6.51
C ILE A 251 -7.61 10.47 5.68
N GLY A 252 -6.95 10.25 4.57
CA GLY A 252 -7.22 9.11 3.68
C GLY A 252 -6.05 8.13 3.66
N GLY A 253 -6.24 7.06 2.91
CA GLY A 253 -5.27 5.99 2.69
C GLY A 253 -5.89 4.84 1.93
N TYR A 254 -5.24 3.69 1.91
CA TYR A 254 -5.66 2.54 1.14
C TYR A 254 -7.11 2.09 1.42
N GLY A 255 -7.95 2.23 0.41
CA GLY A 255 -9.37 1.92 0.49
C GLY A 255 -10.21 3.05 1.11
N GLY A 256 -9.76 4.32 1.04
CA GLY A 256 -10.56 5.49 1.38
C GLY A 256 -10.22 6.14 2.72
N LYS A 257 -11.24 6.52 3.50
CA LYS A 257 -11.06 7.24 4.77
C LYS A 257 -10.35 6.40 5.82
N MET A 258 -9.44 7.05 6.59
CA MET A 258 -8.80 6.45 7.76
C MET A 258 -9.25 7.17 9.03
N SER A 259 -9.42 6.43 10.12
CA SER A 259 -9.62 7.02 11.45
C SER A 259 -8.31 7.55 12.01
N HIS A 260 -7.24 6.79 11.86
CA HIS A 260 -5.89 7.14 12.28
C HIS A 260 -4.86 6.23 11.59
N TYR A 261 -3.59 6.53 11.76
CA TYR A 261 -2.49 5.62 11.43
C TYR A 261 -1.91 5.02 12.71
N MET A 262 -1.71 3.72 12.72
CA MET A 262 -1.04 2.99 13.81
C MET A 262 0.40 2.67 13.43
N GLU A 263 1.26 2.55 14.42
CA GLU A 263 2.63 2.10 14.21
C GLU A 263 2.64 0.62 13.79
N VAL A 264 3.49 0.31 12.80
CA VAL A 264 3.85 -1.05 12.41
C VAL A 264 5.36 -1.20 12.36
N LYS A 265 5.84 -2.44 12.51
CA LYS A 265 7.26 -2.78 12.52
C LYS A 265 7.57 -3.84 11.48
N ASP A 266 8.83 -3.98 11.12
CA ASP A 266 9.29 -4.99 10.17
C ASP A 266 8.90 -6.42 10.60
N SER A 267 8.95 -6.72 11.90
CA SER A 267 8.57 -8.02 12.48
C SER A 267 7.11 -8.41 12.26
N ASP A 268 6.21 -7.44 12.07
CA ASP A 268 4.79 -7.70 11.84
C ASP A 268 4.54 -8.40 10.49
N TYR A 269 5.55 -8.41 9.62
CA TYR A 269 5.51 -9.03 8.29
C TYR A 269 6.23 -10.39 8.23
N ASN A 270 6.70 -10.94 9.36
CA ASN A 270 7.38 -12.24 9.39
C ASN A 270 6.48 -13.37 8.90
N VAL A 271 5.19 -13.35 9.25
CA VAL A 271 4.22 -14.32 8.72
C VAL A 271 4.15 -14.33 7.18
N LEU A 272 4.34 -13.18 6.54
CA LEU A 272 4.37 -13.13 5.07
C LEU A 272 5.69 -13.69 4.52
N ARG A 273 6.82 -13.51 5.21
CA ARG A 273 8.11 -14.14 4.86
C ARG A 273 8.00 -15.66 4.89
N GLU A 274 7.45 -16.21 5.98
CA GLU A 274 7.23 -17.65 6.14
C GLU A 274 6.34 -18.22 5.02
N VAL A 275 5.24 -17.55 4.72
CA VAL A 275 4.32 -17.95 3.65
C VAL A 275 4.99 -17.90 2.27
N ILE A 276 5.79 -16.87 1.99
CA ILE A 276 6.53 -16.74 0.73
C ILE A 276 7.55 -17.89 0.60
N GLU A 277 8.27 -18.23 1.67
CA GLU A 277 9.21 -19.35 1.69
C GLU A 277 8.51 -20.70 1.45
N LEU A 278 7.37 -20.96 2.12
CA LEU A 278 6.60 -22.18 1.94
C LEU A 278 6.13 -22.34 0.50
N LEU A 279 5.58 -21.29 -0.11
CA LEU A 279 5.17 -21.32 -1.52
C LEU A 279 6.35 -21.49 -2.49
N ASN A 280 7.55 -21.05 -2.11
CA ASN A 280 8.77 -21.23 -2.91
C ASN A 280 9.33 -22.65 -2.79
N LYS A 281 9.29 -23.27 -1.61
CA LYS A 281 9.70 -24.67 -1.39
C LYS A 281 8.81 -25.66 -2.16
N ASN A 282 7.53 -25.38 -2.24
CA ASN A 282 6.59 -26.21 -3.04
C ASN A 282 6.73 -25.97 -4.56
N LYS A 283 7.75 -25.19 -4.98
CA LYS A 283 8.08 -24.95 -6.40
C LYS A 283 9.16 -25.91 -6.95
N SER A 284 9.94 -26.54 -6.04
CA SER A 284 10.96 -27.55 -6.36
C SER A 284 10.37 -28.95 -6.32
#